data_3c7eb34e29a1133bbdf04e21b1bf120e
#
_entry.id   3c7eb34e29a1133bbdf04e21b1bf120e
#
_cell.length_a   1.000
_cell.length_b   1.000
_cell.length_c   1.000
_cell.angle_alpha   90.00
_cell.angle_beta   90.00
_cell.angle_gamma   90.00
#
_symmetry.space_group_name_H-M   'P 1'
#
loop_
_entity.id
_entity.type
_entity.pdbx_description
1 polymer ?
#
loop_
_entity_poly.entity_id
_entity_poly.type
_entity_poly.pdbx_seq_one_letter_code
_entity_poly.pdbx_strand_id
1 'polypeptide(L)'
;MKSKVTLSAYCKVITFALIILLIIGIVSCRDNESKLWALVVISIALISFSLFYFPTSIETTNSSLIIHRFLKSKIIPYSFISSADTCIPSAGGLRLCGSGGFLGYWGYFNDIIIGTYFGYYGNRNQCILIKLKNGKQYVVSCEEPIQMISSINDHLSENL
;
A
#
# COMPACT_ATOMS: atom_id res chain seq x y z
N MET A 1 9.51 4.24 16.56
CA MET A 1 8.52 5.28 16.13
C MET A 1 7.40 4.61 15.35
N LYS A 2 6.14 5.08 15.49
CA LYS A 2 5.00 4.52 14.73
C LYS A 2 4.19 5.65 14.11
N SER A 3 3.91 5.58 12.82
CA SER A 3 3.14 6.59 12.06
C SER A 3 2.04 5.92 11.24
N LYS A 4 0.87 6.56 11.17
CA LYS A 4 -0.30 6.02 10.45
C LYS A 4 -0.17 6.24 8.94
N VAL A 5 -0.84 5.38 8.18
CA VAL A 5 -1.03 5.56 6.74
C VAL A 5 -2.38 6.21 6.51
N THR A 6 -2.39 7.41 5.93
CA THR A 6 -3.62 8.11 5.55
C THR A 6 -3.96 7.87 4.09
N LEU A 7 -5.25 7.71 3.80
CA LEU A 7 -5.76 7.63 2.44
C LEU A 7 -5.94 9.03 1.86
N SER A 8 -5.46 9.25 0.66
CA SER A 8 -5.75 10.47 -0.12
C SER A 8 -7.24 10.60 -0.43
N ALA A 9 -7.70 11.82 -0.73
CA ALA A 9 -9.08 12.06 -1.14
C ALA A 9 -9.46 11.21 -2.36
N TYR A 10 -8.55 11.06 -3.32
CA TYR A 10 -8.73 10.21 -4.49
C TYR A 10 -9.02 8.74 -4.11
N CYS A 11 -8.21 8.15 -3.22
CA CYS A 11 -8.42 6.77 -2.76
C CYS A 11 -9.76 6.60 -2.04
N LYS A 12 -10.18 7.58 -1.25
CA LYS A 12 -11.48 7.58 -0.57
C LYS A 12 -12.61 7.59 -1.59
N VAL A 13 -12.57 8.49 -2.57
CA VAL A 13 -13.60 8.60 -3.62
C VAL A 13 -13.70 7.31 -4.44
N ILE A 14 -12.56 6.76 -4.90
CA ILE A 14 -12.54 5.50 -5.67
C ILE A 14 -13.10 4.34 -4.83
N THR A 15 -12.74 4.27 -3.55
CA THR A 15 -13.22 3.22 -2.65
C THR A 15 -14.75 3.31 -2.49
N PHE A 16 -15.29 4.49 -2.21
CA PHE A 16 -16.74 4.69 -2.07
C PHE A 16 -17.47 4.41 -3.38
N ALA A 17 -16.98 4.92 -4.51
CA ALA A 17 -17.60 4.72 -5.82
C ALA A 17 -17.68 3.22 -6.18
N LEU A 18 -16.60 2.47 -5.91
CA LEU A 18 -16.56 1.03 -6.20
C LEU A 18 -17.50 0.24 -5.28
N ILE A 19 -17.60 0.59 -4.00
CA ILE A 19 -18.55 -0.03 -3.07
C ILE A 19 -19.98 0.22 -3.52
N ILE A 20 -20.33 1.46 -3.90
CA ILE A 20 -21.66 1.82 -4.39
C ILE A 20 -21.98 1.02 -5.67
N LEU A 21 -21.03 0.92 -6.60
CA LEU A 21 -21.19 0.17 -7.84
C LEU A 21 -21.43 -1.32 -7.58
N LEU A 22 -20.73 -1.93 -6.62
CA LEU A 22 -20.95 -3.31 -6.22
C LEU A 22 -22.37 -3.51 -5.62
N ILE A 23 -22.81 -2.58 -4.76
CA ILE A 23 -24.16 -2.63 -4.17
C ILE A 23 -25.23 -2.53 -5.26
N ILE A 24 -25.10 -1.58 -6.19
CA ILE A 24 -26.03 -1.42 -7.31
C ILE A 24 -26.06 -2.71 -8.16
N GLY A 25 -24.89 -3.28 -8.45
CA GLY A 25 -24.79 -4.54 -9.20
C GLY A 25 -25.53 -5.70 -8.52
N ILE A 26 -25.32 -5.87 -7.21
CA ILE A 26 -25.98 -6.90 -6.41
C ILE A 26 -27.51 -6.71 -6.45
N VAL A 27 -27.99 -5.50 -6.24
CA VAL A 27 -29.43 -5.19 -6.28
C VAL A 27 -30.03 -5.43 -7.65
N SER A 28 -29.32 -5.07 -8.72
CA SER A 28 -29.77 -5.27 -10.11
C SER A 28 -29.81 -6.74 -10.54
N CYS A 29 -29.01 -7.59 -9.92
CA CYS A 29 -28.95 -9.01 -10.24
C CYS A 29 -29.86 -9.89 -9.37
N ARG A 30 -30.69 -9.31 -8.50
CA ARG A 30 -31.51 -10.06 -7.52
C ARG A 30 -32.46 -11.07 -8.14
N ASP A 31 -32.93 -10.83 -9.38
CA ASP A 31 -33.88 -11.69 -10.05
C ASP A 31 -33.20 -12.87 -10.82
N ASN A 32 -31.85 -12.94 -10.77
CA ASN A 32 -31.09 -14.03 -11.38
C ASN A 32 -30.08 -14.59 -10.36
N GLU A 33 -30.46 -15.69 -9.72
CA GLU A 33 -29.68 -16.29 -8.63
C GLU A 33 -28.23 -16.58 -9.01
N SER A 34 -27.97 -17.12 -10.20
CA SER A 34 -26.59 -17.45 -10.61
C SER A 34 -25.71 -16.21 -10.72
N LYS A 35 -26.22 -15.11 -11.30
CA LYS A 35 -25.50 -13.84 -11.42
C LYS A 35 -25.32 -13.17 -10.06
N LEU A 36 -26.35 -13.24 -9.21
CA LEU A 36 -26.30 -12.70 -7.85
C LEU A 36 -25.19 -13.36 -7.05
N TRP A 37 -25.16 -14.69 -6.96
CA TRP A 37 -24.13 -15.41 -6.22
C TRP A 37 -22.74 -15.20 -6.79
N ALA A 38 -22.58 -15.19 -8.11
CA ALA A 38 -21.30 -14.89 -8.74
C ALA A 38 -20.78 -13.50 -8.34
N LEU A 39 -21.65 -12.48 -8.37
CA LEU A 39 -21.27 -11.11 -8.01
C LEU A 39 -20.94 -10.97 -6.53
N VAL A 40 -21.69 -11.64 -5.65
CA VAL A 40 -21.42 -11.66 -4.20
C VAL A 40 -20.06 -12.30 -3.92
N VAL A 41 -19.75 -13.45 -4.51
CA VAL A 41 -18.46 -14.14 -4.33
C VAL A 41 -17.30 -13.26 -4.84
N ILE A 42 -17.43 -12.66 -6.01
CA ILE A 42 -16.43 -11.76 -6.57
C ILE A 42 -16.22 -10.54 -5.64
N SER A 43 -17.30 -9.96 -5.12
CA SER A 43 -17.23 -8.81 -4.21
C SER A 43 -16.50 -9.15 -2.91
N ILE A 44 -16.82 -10.29 -2.30
CA ILE A 44 -16.16 -10.79 -1.10
C ILE A 44 -14.68 -11.04 -1.35
N ALA A 45 -14.35 -11.71 -2.47
CA ALA A 45 -12.96 -11.98 -2.83
C ALA A 45 -12.15 -10.68 -3.02
N LEU A 46 -12.71 -9.70 -3.75
CA LEU A 46 -12.08 -8.41 -4.01
C LEU A 46 -11.83 -7.62 -2.72
N ILE A 47 -12.83 -7.55 -1.84
CA ILE A 47 -12.71 -6.84 -0.56
C ILE A 47 -11.69 -7.56 0.34
N SER A 48 -11.78 -8.89 0.49
CA SER A 48 -10.86 -9.67 1.32
C SER A 48 -9.42 -9.54 0.87
N PHE A 49 -9.17 -9.64 -0.45
CA PHE A 49 -7.84 -9.47 -1.03
C PHE A 49 -7.28 -8.06 -0.81
N SER A 50 -8.12 -7.05 -0.96
CA SER A 50 -7.73 -5.66 -0.72
C SER A 50 -7.40 -5.38 0.74
N LEU A 51 -8.20 -5.89 1.67
CA LEU A 51 -7.92 -5.78 3.11
C LEU A 51 -6.63 -6.49 3.51
N PHE A 52 -6.29 -7.60 2.85
CA PHE A 52 -5.03 -8.30 3.13
C PHE A 52 -3.79 -7.44 2.84
N TYR A 53 -3.86 -6.57 1.82
CA TYR A 53 -2.74 -5.71 1.42
C TYR A 53 -2.85 -4.28 1.94
N PHE A 54 -4.01 -3.87 2.50
CA PHE A 54 -4.24 -2.52 2.96
C PHE A 54 -3.26 -2.11 4.06
N PRO A 55 -2.40 -1.09 3.83
CA PRO A 55 -1.47 -0.60 4.84
C PRO A 55 -2.21 0.27 5.86
N THR A 56 -1.95 0.03 7.14
CA THR A 56 -2.57 0.79 8.25
C THR A 56 -1.59 1.73 8.96
N SER A 57 -0.37 1.28 9.18
CA SER A 57 0.69 2.08 9.80
C SER A 57 2.08 1.52 9.47
N ILE A 58 3.11 2.35 9.68
CA ILE A 58 4.50 1.97 9.59
C ILE A 58 5.14 2.18 10.96
N GLU A 59 5.99 1.26 11.37
CA GLU A 59 6.65 1.30 12.66
C GLU A 59 8.13 0.96 12.52
N THR A 60 9.01 1.78 13.11
CA THR A 60 10.42 1.49 13.31
C THR A 60 10.63 0.90 14.70
N THR A 61 11.24 -0.28 14.75
CA THR A 61 11.70 -0.93 15.99
C THR A 61 13.23 -0.90 16.04
N ASN A 62 13.85 -1.41 17.10
CA ASN A 62 15.31 -1.42 17.23
C ASN A 62 16.02 -2.29 16.15
N SER A 63 15.32 -3.25 15.52
CA SER A 63 15.94 -4.20 14.60
C SER A 63 15.31 -4.24 13.19
N SER A 64 14.13 -3.64 13.03
CA SER A 64 13.37 -3.80 11.79
C SER A 64 12.38 -2.68 11.55
N LEU A 65 12.05 -2.47 10.29
CA LEU A 65 10.92 -1.70 9.83
C LEU A 65 9.71 -2.61 9.65
N ILE A 66 8.58 -2.26 10.25
CA ILE A 66 7.33 -3.03 10.19
C ILE A 66 6.28 -2.23 9.43
N ILE A 67 5.76 -2.79 8.34
CA ILE A 67 4.61 -2.28 7.62
C ILE A 67 3.40 -3.04 8.12
N HIS A 68 2.60 -2.40 8.96
CA HIS A 68 1.35 -2.98 9.45
C HIS A 68 0.31 -2.95 8.34
N ARG A 69 -0.31 -4.09 8.12
CA ARG A 69 -1.45 -4.27 7.23
C ARG A 69 -2.62 -4.77 8.05
N PHE A 70 -3.81 -4.71 7.49
CA PHE A 70 -5.01 -5.07 8.24
C PHE A 70 -4.97 -6.51 8.82
N LEU A 71 -4.51 -7.49 8.04
CA LEU A 71 -4.47 -8.90 8.45
C LEU A 71 -3.07 -9.40 8.82
N LYS A 72 -2.02 -8.91 8.17
CA LYS A 72 -0.66 -9.43 8.36
C LYS A 72 0.39 -8.34 8.17
N SER A 73 1.30 -8.18 9.10
CA SER A 73 2.41 -7.22 8.99
C SER A 73 3.54 -7.75 8.10
N LYS A 74 4.21 -6.83 7.40
CA LYS A 74 5.45 -7.11 6.66
C LYS A 74 6.61 -6.57 7.47
N ILE A 75 7.52 -7.45 7.89
CA ILE A 75 8.73 -7.10 8.65
C ILE A 75 9.90 -7.06 7.68
N ILE A 76 10.70 -6.00 7.75
CA ILE A 76 11.92 -5.79 6.95
C ILE A 76 13.05 -5.45 7.93
N PRO A 77 13.95 -6.40 8.23
CA PRO A 77 15.13 -6.14 9.06
C PRO A 77 16.03 -5.05 8.46
N TYR A 78 16.60 -4.19 9.28
CA TYR A 78 17.49 -3.13 8.79
C TYR A 78 18.72 -3.67 8.05
N SER A 79 19.21 -4.85 8.41
CA SER A 79 20.30 -5.53 7.69
C SER A 79 20.06 -5.72 6.21
N PHE A 80 18.79 -5.77 5.76
CA PHE A 80 18.40 -5.89 4.35
C PHE A 80 18.13 -4.54 3.67
N ILE A 81 18.01 -3.44 4.42
CA ILE A 81 17.75 -2.11 3.86
C ILE A 81 19.07 -1.50 3.40
N SER A 82 19.08 -0.93 2.20
CA SER A 82 20.21 -0.19 1.64
C SER A 82 20.06 1.31 1.85
N SER A 83 18.87 1.86 1.57
CA SER A 83 18.56 3.27 1.81
C SER A 83 17.06 3.49 2.00
N ALA A 84 16.72 4.62 2.65
CA ALA A 84 15.37 5.13 2.76
C ALA A 84 15.36 6.62 2.37
N ASP A 85 14.59 6.96 1.36
CA ASP A 85 14.54 8.31 0.77
C ASP A 85 13.09 8.78 0.57
N THR A 86 12.88 10.09 0.49
CA THR A 86 11.58 10.62 0.08
C THR A 86 11.33 10.31 -1.38
N CYS A 87 10.07 10.01 -1.73
CA CYS A 87 9.69 9.86 -3.13
C CYS A 87 8.25 10.30 -3.38
N ILE A 88 7.97 10.68 -4.62
CA ILE A 88 6.62 10.95 -5.09
C ILE A 88 6.40 10.06 -6.32
N PRO A 89 5.66 8.93 -6.17
CA PRO A 89 5.35 8.07 -7.31
C PRO A 89 4.61 8.86 -8.40
N SER A 90 5.02 8.71 -9.65
CA SER A 90 4.42 9.46 -10.77
C SER A 90 2.96 9.06 -10.99
N ALA A 91 2.16 10.02 -11.47
CA ALA A 91 0.75 9.76 -11.79
C ALA A 91 0.59 8.79 -12.96
N GLY A 92 1.59 8.75 -13.86
CA GLY A 92 1.64 7.90 -15.05
C GLY A 92 2.34 6.55 -14.85
N GLY A 93 2.70 6.17 -13.62
CA GLY A 93 3.31 4.88 -13.35
C GLY A 93 2.40 3.71 -13.76
N LEU A 94 2.99 2.73 -14.46
CA LEU A 94 2.27 1.55 -14.92
C LEU A 94 2.00 0.62 -13.73
N ARG A 95 0.72 0.28 -13.51
CA ARG A 95 0.33 -0.75 -12.55
C ARG A 95 0.44 -2.12 -13.20
N LEU A 96 1.37 -2.93 -12.72
CA LEU A 96 1.56 -4.30 -13.21
C LEU A 96 0.56 -5.26 -12.57
N CYS A 97 0.34 -5.15 -11.24
CA CYS A 97 -0.62 -5.97 -10.51
C CYS A 97 -0.98 -5.29 -9.19
N GLY A 98 -2.26 -5.29 -8.80
CA GLY A 98 -2.72 -4.73 -7.53
C GLY A 98 -3.76 -3.63 -7.66
N SER A 99 -3.89 -2.76 -6.64
CA SER A 99 -4.86 -1.67 -6.59
C SER A 99 -4.22 -0.31 -6.86
N GLY A 100 -4.91 0.52 -7.64
CA GLY A 100 -4.55 1.91 -7.91
C GLY A 100 -5.52 2.92 -7.28
N GLY A 101 -6.00 2.67 -6.05
CA GLY A 101 -6.89 3.58 -5.34
C GLY A 101 -7.94 2.94 -4.44
N PHE A 102 -8.38 1.71 -4.73
CA PHE A 102 -9.30 0.99 -3.85
C PHE A 102 -8.57 0.54 -2.59
N LEU A 103 -8.96 1.11 -1.45
CA LEU A 103 -8.26 0.96 -0.17
C LEU A 103 -6.76 1.29 -0.26
N GLY A 104 -6.39 2.32 -1.04
CA GLY A 104 -5.01 2.73 -1.25
C GLY A 104 -4.33 2.10 -2.47
N TYR A 105 -3.03 2.32 -2.56
CA TYR A 105 -2.16 1.77 -3.60
C TYR A 105 -1.36 0.61 -3.02
N TRP A 106 -1.60 -0.59 -3.53
CA TRP A 106 -0.87 -1.78 -3.13
C TRP A 106 -0.67 -2.70 -4.32
N GLY A 107 0.50 -3.34 -4.36
CA GLY A 107 0.90 -4.22 -5.45
C GLY A 107 2.14 -3.76 -6.19
N TYR A 108 2.40 -4.33 -7.36
CA TYR A 108 3.54 -4.01 -8.20
C TYR A 108 3.23 -2.87 -9.16
N PHE A 109 4.13 -1.90 -9.16
CA PHE A 109 4.11 -0.73 -10.03
C PHE A 109 5.45 -0.60 -10.73
N ASN A 110 5.44 -0.02 -11.93
CA ASN A 110 6.62 0.40 -12.64
C ASN A 110 6.53 1.90 -12.93
N ASP A 111 7.45 2.64 -12.37
CA ASP A 111 7.54 4.09 -12.47
C ASP A 111 8.77 4.49 -13.28
N ILE A 112 8.69 5.56 -14.06
CA ILE A 112 9.79 6.01 -14.93
C ILE A 112 11.01 6.44 -14.10
N ILE A 113 10.78 7.01 -12.91
CA ILE A 113 11.85 7.55 -12.05
C ILE A 113 12.32 6.50 -11.04
N ILE A 114 11.37 5.83 -10.39
CA ILE A 114 11.65 4.89 -9.30
C ILE A 114 12.02 3.50 -9.84
N GLY A 115 11.50 3.13 -11.01
CA GLY A 115 11.58 1.78 -11.56
C GLY A 115 10.48 0.88 -10.99
N THR A 116 10.75 -0.43 -10.94
CA THR A 116 9.77 -1.41 -10.43
C THR A 116 9.82 -1.50 -8.91
N TYR A 117 8.67 -1.30 -8.26
CA TYR A 117 8.55 -1.36 -6.80
C TYR A 117 7.26 -2.04 -6.37
N PHE A 118 7.22 -2.47 -5.12
CA PHE A 118 5.98 -2.89 -4.47
C PHE A 118 5.44 -1.75 -3.59
N GLY A 119 4.20 -1.31 -3.87
CA GLY A 119 3.55 -0.22 -3.15
C GLY A 119 2.77 -0.69 -1.92
N TYR A 120 2.83 0.10 -0.85
CA TYR A 120 1.99 0.05 0.34
C TYR A 120 1.71 1.48 0.80
N TYR A 121 0.95 2.25 0.01
CA TYR A 121 0.75 3.66 0.31
C TYR A 121 -0.71 4.10 0.08
N GLY A 122 -1.13 5.07 0.88
CA GLY A 122 -2.46 5.68 0.79
C GLY A 122 -2.44 7.08 0.18
N ASN A 123 -1.32 7.79 0.36
CA ASN A 123 -1.13 9.16 -0.14
C ASN A 123 0.22 9.27 -0.85
N ARG A 124 0.21 9.65 -2.12
CA ARG A 124 1.41 9.77 -2.97
C ARG A 124 2.38 10.85 -2.51
N ASN A 125 1.86 11.91 -1.89
CA ASN A 125 2.67 13.05 -1.46
C ASN A 125 3.44 12.79 -0.15
N GLN A 126 3.19 11.65 0.50
CA GLN A 126 3.78 11.28 1.79
C GLN A 126 4.53 9.95 1.69
N CYS A 127 5.15 9.69 0.54
CA CYS A 127 5.80 8.42 0.28
C CYS A 127 7.28 8.41 0.63
N ILE A 128 7.71 7.24 1.06
CA ILE A 128 9.10 6.86 1.35
C ILE A 128 9.46 5.71 0.43
N LEU A 129 10.58 5.82 -0.27
CA LEU A 129 11.19 4.76 -1.05
C LEU A 129 12.20 4.01 -0.17
N ILE A 130 11.98 2.73 0.03
CA ILE A 130 12.86 1.83 0.77
C ILE A 130 13.53 0.91 -0.25
N LYS A 131 14.84 1.04 -0.40
CA LYS A 131 15.63 0.17 -1.26
C LYS A 131 16.26 -0.95 -0.43
N LEU A 132 16.15 -2.17 -0.91
CA LEU A 132 16.80 -3.31 -0.28
C LEU A 132 18.11 -3.67 -0.98
N LYS A 133 19.06 -4.25 -0.24
CA LYS A 133 20.36 -4.73 -0.74
C LYS A 133 20.23 -5.78 -1.87
N ASN A 134 19.09 -6.47 -1.96
CA ASN A 134 18.80 -7.45 -3.03
C ASN A 134 18.15 -6.83 -4.29
N GLY A 135 18.13 -5.48 -4.39
CA GLY A 135 17.54 -4.74 -5.51
C GLY A 135 16.02 -4.56 -5.45
N LYS A 136 15.32 -5.17 -4.51
CA LYS A 136 13.87 -4.94 -4.35
C LYS A 136 13.61 -3.55 -3.76
N GLN A 137 12.51 -2.94 -4.20
CA GLN A 137 12.10 -1.62 -3.76
C GLN A 137 10.68 -1.67 -3.21
N TYR A 138 10.46 -0.95 -2.10
CA TYR A 138 9.14 -0.74 -1.52
C TYR A 138 8.84 0.75 -1.46
N VAL A 139 7.64 1.12 -1.83
CA VAL A 139 7.12 2.48 -1.62
C VAL A 139 6.03 2.40 -0.56
N VAL A 140 6.22 3.12 0.53
CA VAL A 140 5.29 3.16 1.67
C VAL A 140 4.91 4.61 1.95
N SER A 141 3.77 4.87 2.58
CA SER A 141 3.42 6.23 3.02
C SER A 141 3.10 6.28 4.50
N CYS A 142 3.36 7.43 5.12
CA CYS A 142 2.97 7.73 6.49
C CYS A 142 2.74 9.24 6.67
N GLU A 143 2.09 9.63 7.76
CA GLU A 143 1.80 11.04 8.05
C GLU A 143 3.07 11.89 8.23
N GLU A 144 4.14 11.29 8.75
CA GLU A 144 5.41 11.97 9.07
C GLU A 144 6.60 11.32 8.34
N PRO A 145 6.69 11.46 6.99
CA PRO A 145 7.69 10.75 6.21
C PRO A 145 9.12 11.16 6.55
N ILE A 146 9.37 12.45 6.80
CA ILE A 146 10.72 12.98 7.09
C ILE A 146 11.25 12.40 8.41
N GLN A 147 10.45 12.41 9.47
CA GLN A 147 10.83 11.86 10.77
C GLN A 147 11.03 10.34 10.70
N MET A 148 10.19 9.66 9.92
CA MET A 148 10.30 8.22 9.70
C MET A 148 11.60 7.86 8.98
N ILE A 149 12.00 8.62 7.95
CA ILE A 149 13.26 8.45 7.23
C ILE A 149 14.45 8.68 8.15
N SER A 150 14.43 9.75 8.96
CA SER A 150 15.49 10.01 9.95
C SER A 150 15.64 8.81 10.89
N SER A 151 14.53 8.34 11.48
CA SER A 151 14.55 7.17 12.37
C SER A 151 15.08 5.90 11.68
N ILE A 152 14.77 5.67 10.40
CA ILE A 152 15.33 4.53 9.65
C ILE A 152 16.83 4.70 9.44
N ASN A 153 17.27 5.89 9.00
CA ASN A 153 18.68 6.15 8.71
C ASN A 153 19.55 6.13 9.97
N ASP A 154 19.04 6.56 11.13
CA ASP A 154 19.72 6.45 12.41
C ASP A 154 20.03 4.98 12.73
N HIS A 155 19.04 4.09 12.59
CA HIS A 155 19.24 2.66 12.78
C HIS A 155 20.13 2.01 11.72
N LEU A 156 20.18 2.54 10.49
CA LEU A 156 21.09 2.04 9.46
C LEU A 156 22.55 2.40 9.79
N SER A 157 22.81 3.59 10.35
CA SER A 157 24.15 4.03 10.75
C SER A 157 24.69 3.28 11.97
N GLU A 158 23.81 2.86 12.88
CA GLU A 158 24.19 2.06 14.06
C GLU A 158 24.56 0.60 13.72
N ASN A 159 24.13 0.11 12.55
CA ASN A 159 24.34 -1.27 12.12
C ASN A 159 25.41 -1.41 11.01
N LEU A 160 26.17 -0.34 10.72
CA LEU A 160 27.35 -0.35 9.84
C LEU A 160 28.63 -0.51 10.65
#